data_92f90479edeccdab65c6f24672944917
#
_entry.id   92f90479edeccdab65c6f24672944917
#
_cell.length_a   1.000
_cell.length_b   1.000
_cell.length_c   1.000
_cell.angle_alpha   90.00
_cell.angle_beta   90.00
_cell.angle_gamma   90.00
#
_symmetry.space_group_name_H-M   'P 1'
#
loop_
_entity.id
_entity.type
_entity.pdbx_description
1 polymer ?
#
loop_
_entity_poly.entity_id
_entity_poly.type
_entity_poly.pdbx_seq_one_letter_code
_entity_poly.pdbx_strand_id
1 'polypeptide(L)'
;MFPNNQLGNDSDMLSQLRAGGLEFFTVSGVNVLSQLVPVSSLWGVGFAWPNEETVHRALDGEMGTFLRGQFPKVGLLALDTVWSSGFRQVTNSVRPINTPQDLNGLKMRVPVSPL
;
A
#
# COMPACT_ATOMS: atom_id res chain seq x y z
N MET A 1 3.40 -17.82 -11.66
CA MET A 1 3.77 -16.61 -10.87
C MET A 1 4.47 -15.63 -11.81
N PHE A 2 4.12 -14.36 -11.78
CA PHE A 2 4.65 -13.32 -12.69
C PHE A 2 5.33 -12.22 -11.86
N PRO A 3 6.61 -12.36 -11.54
CA PRO A 3 7.36 -11.37 -10.76
C PRO A 3 7.76 -10.15 -11.61
N ASN A 4 8.30 -9.12 -10.95
CA ASN A 4 8.94 -7.95 -11.60
C ASN A 4 8.04 -7.18 -12.58
N ASN A 5 6.77 -7.01 -12.22
CA ASN A 5 5.78 -6.26 -13.03
C ASN A 5 5.60 -6.78 -14.48
N GLN A 6 5.80 -8.07 -14.71
CA GLN A 6 5.64 -8.67 -16.04
C GLN A 6 4.22 -8.51 -16.63
N LEU A 7 3.22 -8.31 -15.76
CA LEU A 7 1.82 -8.11 -16.16
C LEU A 7 1.38 -6.65 -16.11
N GLY A 8 2.32 -5.73 -15.99
CA GLY A 8 2.07 -4.30 -15.88
C GLY A 8 2.32 -3.77 -14.46
N ASN A 9 1.94 -2.51 -14.22
CA ASN A 9 2.02 -1.90 -12.91
C ASN A 9 0.88 -2.36 -11.97
N ASP A 10 0.89 -1.92 -10.72
CA ASP A 10 -0.10 -2.33 -9.71
C ASP A 10 -1.54 -2.03 -10.15
N SER A 11 -1.79 -0.91 -10.84
CA SER A 11 -3.14 -0.56 -11.34
C SER A 11 -3.58 -1.47 -12.48
N ASP A 12 -2.66 -1.86 -13.36
CA ASP A 12 -2.93 -2.81 -14.46
C ASP A 12 -3.27 -4.18 -13.89
N MET A 13 -2.48 -4.66 -12.92
CA MET A 13 -2.71 -5.96 -12.27
C MET A 13 -4.01 -5.97 -11.46
N LEU A 14 -4.35 -4.88 -10.79
CA LEU A 14 -5.63 -4.75 -10.07
C LEU A 14 -6.83 -4.82 -11.04
N SER A 15 -6.70 -4.21 -12.21
CA SER A 15 -7.72 -4.25 -13.26
C SER A 15 -7.88 -5.67 -13.81
N GLN A 16 -6.78 -6.38 -14.05
CA GLN A 16 -6.79 -7.78 -14.50
C GLN A 16 -7.40 -8.73 -13.44
N LEU A 17 -7.09 -8.51 -12.15
CA LEU A 17 -7.69 -9.27 -11.07
C LEU A 17 -9.22 -9.12 -11.06
N ARG A 18 -9.72 -7.90 -11.18
CA ARG A 18 -11.16 -7.63 -11.23
C ARG A 18 -11.84 -8.19 -12.48
N ALA A 19 -11.13 -8.23 -13.60
CA ALA A 19 -11.62 -8.80 -14.85
C ALA A 19 -11.53 -10.34 -14.89
N GLY A 20 -10.96 -10.98 -13.86
CA GLY A 20 -10.75 -12.44 -13.83
C GLY A 20 -9.57 -12.92 -14.67
N GLY A 21 -8.70 -12.02 -15.13
CA GLY A 21 -7.44 -12.35 -15.81
C GLY A 21 -6.34 -12.80 -14.83
N LEU A 22 -6.50 -12.50 -13.56
CA LEU A 22 -5.67 -12.98 -12.44
C LEU A 22 -6.58 -13.50 -11.34
N GLU A 23 -6.18 -14.60 -10.70
CA GLU A 23 -6.86 -15.16 -9.54
C GLU A 23 -6.35 -14.58 -8.22
N PHE A 24 -5.10 -14.10 -8.22
CA PHE A 24 -4.43 -13.62 -7.00
C PHE A 24 -3.45 -12.50 -7.31
N PHE A 25 -3.41 -11.50 -6.44
CA PHE A 25 -2.50 -10.36 -6.54
C PHE A 25 -1.96 -9.96 -5.16
N THR A 26 -0.65 -9.82 -5.05
CA THR A 26 -0.01 -9.25 -3.87
C THR A 26 0.45 -7.84 -4.16
N VAL A 27 0.10 -6.90 -3.29
CA VAL A 27 0.45 -5.49 -3.44
C VAL A 27 1.21 -5.00 -2.21
N SER A 28 2.31 -4.30 -2.41
CA SER A 28 3.16 -3.77 -1.34
C SER A 28 2.73 -2.37 -0.87
N GLY A 29 1.52 -1.99 -1.10
CA GLY A 29 1.00 -0.70 -0.67
C GLY A 29 -0.47 -0.56 -1.00
N VAL A 30 -1.22 -0.08 -0.04
CA VAL A 30 -2.67 0.05 -0.15
C VAL A 30 -3.13 1.22 -1.02
N ASN A 31 -2.21 2.07 -1.48
CA ASN A 31 -2.54 3.26 -2.26
C ASN A 31 -3.26 2.92 -3.57
N VAL A 32 -2.87 1.82 -4.23
CA VAL A 32 -3.58 1.37 -5.43
C VAL A 32 -4.99 0.89 -5.11
N LEU A 33 -5.17 0.26 -3.95
CA LEU A 33 -6.47 -0.24 -3.50
C LEU A 33 -7.44 0.89 -3.16
N SER A 34 -6.94 2.07 -2.75
CA SER A 34 -7.77 3.23 -2.44
C SER A 34 -8.53 3.79 -3.65
N GLN A 35 -8.11 3.45 -4.86
CA GLN A 35 -8.84 3.79 -6.09
C GLN A 35 -10.21 3.08 -6.16
N LEU A 36 -10.33 1.89 -5.54
CA LEU A 36 -11.56 1.11 -5.49
C LEU A 36 -12.24 1.20 -4.12
N VAL A 37 -11.45 1.25 -3.08
CA VAL A 37 -11.88 1.27 -1.67
C VAL A 37 -11.25 2.49 -1.00
N PRO A 38 -11.84 3.69 -1.12
CA PRO A 38 -11.22 4.95 -0.65
C PRO A 38 -10.78 4.92 0.81
N VAL A 39 -11.52 4.24 1.69
CA VAL A 39 -11.19 4.13 3.10
C VAL A 39 -9.87 3.39 3.35
N SER A 40 -9.37 2.60 2.41
CA SER A 40 -8.07 1.94 2.53
C SER A 40 -6.90 2.94 2.51
N SER A 41 -7.12 4.21 2.09
CA SER A 41 -6.12 5.27 2.18
C SER A 41 -5.66 5.57 3.62
N LEU A 42 -6.45 5.20 4.62
CA LEU A 42 -6.08 5.35 6.04
C LEU A 42 -4.73 4.71 6.38
N TRP A 43 -4.36 3.63 5.69
CA TRP A 43 -3.04 3.01 5.87
C TRP A 43 -1.88 3.88 5.39
N GLY A 44 -2.13 4.67 4.35
CA GLY A 44 -1.13 5.52 3.72
C GLY A 44 -0.91 6.85 4.40
N VAL A 45 -1.62 7.14 5.49
CA VAL A 45 -1.46 8.40 6.23
C VAL A 45 -0.05 8.45 6.83
N GLY A 46 0.75 9.40 6.35
CA GLY A 46 2.11 9.58 6.84
C GLY A 46 2.15 9.87 8.33
N PHE A 47 3.08 9.22 9.03
CA PHE A 47 3.32 9.40 10.47
C PHE A 47 2.16 9.05 11.41
N ALA A 48 1.06 8.48 10.89
CA ALA A 48 -0.07 8.05 11.72
C ALA A 48 0.27 6.85 12.63
N TRP A 49 1.27 6.08 12.26
CA TRP A 49 1.64 4.84 12.93
C TRP A 49 2.98 4.97 13.63
N PRO A 50 3.03 4.90 14.97
CA PRO A 50 4.27 5.08 15.72
C PRO A 50 5.24 3.90 15.59
N ASN A 51 4.73 2.69 15.36
CA ASN A 51 5.52 1.47 15.21
C ASN A 51 4.71 0.36 14.54
N GLU A 52 5.40 -0.72 14.10
CA GLU A 52 4.78 -1.86 13.42
C GLU A 52 3.79 -2.62 14.30
N GLU A 53 4.05 -2.75 15.61
CA GLU A 53 3.16 -3.43 16.53
C GLU A 53 1.77 -2.79 16.54
N THR A 54 1.72 -1.46 16.51
CA THR A 54 0.46 -0.71 16.46
C THR A 54 -0.27 -0.93 15.13
N VAL A 55 0.48 -1.00 14.02
CA VAL A 55 -0.07 -1.33 12.71
C VAL A 55 -0.69 -2.73 12.72
N HIS A 56 0.05 -3.74 13.17
CA HIS A 56 -0.44 -5.12 13.21
C HIS A 56 -1.68 -5.24 14.11
N ARG A 57 -1.65 -4.65 15.29
CA ARG A 57 -2.81 -4.65 16.20
C ARG A 57 -4.07 -4.03 15.57
N ALA A 58 -3.90 -2.95 14.83
CA ALA A 58 -5.02 -2.32 14.11
C ALA A 58 -5.53 -3.19 12.95
N LEU A 59 -4.59 -3.83 12.22
CA LEU A 59 -4.91 -4.68 11.06
C LEU A 59 -5.57 -6.01 11.46
N ASP A 60 -5.13 -6.59 12.55
CA ASP A 60 -5.68 -7.84 13.08
C ASP A 60 -6.98 -7.60 13.87
N GLY A 61 -7.23 -6.36 14.28
CA GLY A 61 -8.39 -5.94 15.05
C GLY A 61 -9.60 -5.51 14.21
N GLU A 62 -10.49 -4.76 14.86
CA GLU A 62 -11.75 -4.28 14.28
C GLU A 62 -11.55 -3.41 13.04
N MET A 63 -10.52 -2.57 13.04
CA MET A 63 -10.21 -1.71 11.90
C MET A 63 -9.88 -2.54 10.66
N GLY A 64 -9.03 -3.56 10.78
CA GLY A 64 -8.70 -4.45 9.67
C GLY A 64 -9.91 -5.25 9.20
N THR A 65 -10.73 -5.73 10.12
CA THR A 65 -12.00 -6.41 9.80
C THR A 65 -12.94 -5.49 9.03
N PHE A 66 -13.11 -4.25 9.49
CA PHE A 66 -13.91 -3.25 8.77
C PHE A 66 -13.38 -3.01 7.35
N LEU A 67 -12.07 -2.83 7.20
CA LEU A 67 -11.45 -2.59 5.89
C LEU A 67 -11.61 -3.79 4.96
N ARG A 68 -11.30 -5.00 5.42
CA ARG A 68 -11.49 -6.23 4.63
C ARG A 68 -12.94 -6.40 4.16
N GLY A 69 -13.90 -6.02 5.00
CA GLY A 69 -15.33 -6.05 4.65
C GLY A 69 -15.74 -5.07 3.54
N GLN A 70 -14.89 -4.14 3.12
CA GLN A 70 -15.20 -3.25 1.99
C GLN A 70 -14.84 -3.88 0.63
N PHE A 71 -13.84 -4.76 0.58
CA PHE A 71 -13.36 -5.34 -0.68
C PHE A 71 -14.40 -6.20 -1.43
N PRO A 72 -15.23 -7.02 -0.77
CA PRO A 72 -16.29 -7.75 -1.46
C PRO A 72 -17.26 -6.86 -2.23
N LYS A 73 -17.50 -5.63 -1.78
CA LYS A 73 -18.37 -4.67 -2.45
C LYS A 73 -17.88 -4.23 -3.83
N VAL A 74 -16.58 -4.42 -4.09
CA VAL A 74 -15.94 -4.10 -5.37
C VAL A 74 -15.44 -5.35 -6.11
N GLY A 75 -15.92 -6.54 -5.70
CA GLY A 75 -15.60 -7.81 -6.36
C GLY A 75 -14.23 -8.39 -6.01
N LEU A 76 -13.66 -8.01 -4.86
CA LEU A 76 -12.38 -8.51 -4.39
C LEU A 76 -12.52 -9.23 -3.05
N LEU A 77 -11.66 -10.19 -2.77
CA LEU A 77 -11.52 -10.83 -1.47
C LEU A 77 -10.13 -10.49 -0.90
N ALA A 78 -10.11 -9.86 0.25
CA ALA A 78 -8.88 -9.69 1.02
C ALA A 78 -8.68 -10.86 1.98
N LEU A 79 -7.46 -11.41 2.03
CA LEU A 79 -7.11 -12.44 2.99
C LEU A 79 -7.07 -11.88 4.42
N ASP A 80 -7.30 -12.75 5.41
CA ASP A 80 -7.38 -12.32 6.81
C ASP A 80 -6.06 -11.80 7.37
N THR A 81 -4.94 -12.37 6.91
CA THR A 81 -3.61 -11.95 7.36
C THR A 81 -2.98 -10.95 6.41
N VAL A 82 -2.53 -9.83 6.95
CA VAL A 82 -1.77 -8.83 6.22
C VAL A 82 -0.29 -9.01 6.50
N TRP A 83 0.52 -9.07 5.45
CA TRP A 83 1.97 -9.14 5.57
C TRP A 83 2.55 -7.73 5.56
N SER A 84 3.36 -7.40 6.57
CA SER A 84 4.07 -6.12 6.60
C SER A 84 5.37 -6.23 5.81
N SER A 85 5.64 -5.21 5.00
CA SER A 85 6.94 -4.99 4.37
C SER A 85 7.80 -3.97 5.12
N GLY A 86 7.38 -3.58 6.31
CA GLY A 86 8.01 -2.54 7.12
C GLY A 86 7.67 -1.12 6.68
N PHE A 87 8.18 -0.15 7.43
CA PHE A 87 8.01 1.26 7.11
C PHE A 87 8.84 1.69 5.91
N ARG A 88 8.32 2.67 5.19
CA ARG A 88 9.02 3.30 4.08
C ARG A 88 10.29 3.99 4.57
N GLN A 89 11.39 3.77 3.89
CA GLN A 89 12.66 4.43 4.12
C GLN A 89 12.99 5.35 2.96
N VAL A 90 13.52 6.53 3.28
CA VAL A 90 14.06 7.45 2.27
C VAL A 90 15.53 7.10 2.06
N THR A 91 15.88 6.71 0.84
CA THR A 91 17.25 6.43 0.45
C THR A 91 17.70 7.38 -0.65
N ASN A 92 18.93 7.85 -0.58
CA ASN A 92 19.55 8.67 -1.61
C ASN A 92 21.09 8.52 -1.59
N SER A 93 21.73 8.94 -2.67
CA SER A 93 23.20 8.91 -2.82
C SER A 93 23.84 10.30 -2.80
N VAL A 94 23.06 11.35 -2.52
CA VAL A 94 23.53 12.74 -2.65
C VAL A 94 24.08 13.29 -1.34
N ARG A 95 23.32 13.13 -0.23
CA ARG A 95 23.70 13.64 1.10
C ARG A 95 22.90 12.96 2.22
N PRO A 96 23.40 12.97 3.47
CA PRO A 96 22.59 12.57 4.62
C PRO A 96 21.32 13.41 4.73
N ILE A 97 20.23 12.77 5.18
CA ILE A 97 18.93 13.40 5.45
C ILE A 97 18.68 13.26 6.95
N ASN A 98 18.82 14.34 7.69
CA ASN A 98 18.59 14.37 9.14
C ASN A 98 17.38 15.24 9.50
N THR A 99 17.00 16.16 8.62
CA THR A 99 15.88 17.08 8.80
C THR A 99 15.04 17.13 7.53
N PRO A 100 13.76 17.53 7.60
CA PRO A 100 12.93 17.73 6.41
C PRO A 100 13.53 18.70 5.38
N GLN A 101 14.30 19.70 5.84
CA GLN A 101 14.95 20.69 4.99
C GLN A 101 16.02 20.06 4.08
N ASP A 102 16.62 18.95 4.49
CA ASP A 102 17.60 18.22 3.70
C ASP A 102 17.00 17.58 2.44
N LEU A 103 15.68 17.48 2.36
CA LEU A 103 14.96 17.00 1.17
C LEU A 103 14.89 18.06 0.06
N ASN A 104 15.13 19.32 0.37
CA ASN A 104 15.00 20.41 -0.61
C ASN A 104 15.96 20.19 -1.79
N GLY A 105 15.40 20.31 -3.02
CA GLY A 105 16.15 20.13 -4.26
C GLY A 105 16.46 18.68 -4.64
N LEU A 106 16.11 17.68 -3.84
CA LEU A 106 16.22 16.29 -4.23
C LEU A 106 15.07 15.88 -5.16
N LYS A 107 15.42 15.15 -6.23
CA LYS A 107 14.43 14.50 -7.08
C LYS A 107 14.08 13.15 -6.47
N MET A 108 12.89 13.02 -5.93
CA MET A 108 12.43 11.80 -5.25
C MET A 108 11.39 11.07 -6.11
N ARG A 109 11.54 9.77 -6.22
CA ARG A 109 10.47 8.90 -6.70
C ARG A 109 9.58 8.51 -5.52
N VAL A 110 8.31 8.78 -5.63
CA VAL A 110 7.30 8.31 -4.67
C VAL A 110 6.30 7.40 -5.38
N PRO A 111 5.69 6.42 -4.67
CA PRO A 111 4.55 5.69 -5.21
C PRO A 111 3.41 6.64 -5.55
N VAL A 112 2.60 6.26 -6.53
CA VAL A 112 1.35 6.98 -6.81
C VAL A 112 0.47 6.90 -5.56
N SER A 113 0.02 8.05 -5.07
CA SER A 113 -0.89 8.15 -3.92
C SER A 113 -1.91 9.25 -4.19
N PRO A 114 -3.18 9.06 -3.82
CA PRO A 114 -4.19 10.12 -3.88
C PRO A 114 -4.04 11.16 -2.75
N LEU A 115 -3.10 10.96 -1.82
CA LEU A 115 -2.77 11.88 -0.71
C LEU A 115 -1.60 12.77 -1.11
#